data_6d44cd9655204429692e0f74a96f89c4
#
_entry.id   6d44cd9655204429692e0f74a96f89c4
#
_cell.length_a   1.000
_cell.length_b   1.000
_cell.length_c   1.000
_cell.angle_alpha   90.00
_cell.angle_beta   90.00
_cell.angle_gamma   90.00
#
_symmetry.space_group_name_H-M   'P 1'
#
loop_
_entity.id
_entity.type
_entity.pdbx_description
1 polymer ?
#
loop_
_entity_poly.entity_id
_entity_poly.type
_entity_poly.pdbx_seq_one_letter_code
_entity_poly.pdbx_strand_id
1 'polypeptide(L)'
;RDVERSRGLGDVYKRQGTASAYFGGWIDLAFTRVIDIFLAFPGILLAIALAGIMGPGSDNVVIALSVVGWVGYARLARAQVLSVKERDHVLAAIAMGVSPVRIIMRHLLPLISAPLIVEASFGIAGVVIGEAGLSFLGLGVQPPSASWGSMIRDGTRYMLVAPHMVIAP
;
A
#
# COMPACT_ATOMS: atom_id res chain seq x y z
N ARG A 1 13.04 5.28 -11.58
CA ARG A 1 11.78 5.06 -12.33
C ARG A 1 10.71 4.39 -11.45
N ASP A 2 11.05 3.36 -10.70
CA ASP A 2 10.08 2.61 -9.88
C ASP A 2 9.65 3.38 -8.62
N VAL A 3 10.55 4.16 -8.03
CA VAL A 3 10.26 5.04 -6.88
C VAL A 3 9.30 6.18 -7.25
N GLU A 4 9.35 6.71 -8.46
CA GLU A 4 8.41 7.74 -8.94
C GLU A 4 7.02 7.14 -9.21
N ARG A 5 6.97 5.91 -9.71
CA ARG A 5 5.70 5.20 -9.94
C ARG A 5 4.98 4.88 -8.63
N SER A 6 5.71 4.46 -7.60
CA SER A 6 5.14 4.20 -6.28
C SER A 6 4.66 5.47 -5.56
N ARG A 7 5.35 6.61 -5.74
CA ARG A 7 4.90 7.93 -5.25
C ARG A 7 3.61 8.38 -5.92
N GLY A 8 3.49 8.22 -7.24
CA GLY A 8 2.28 8.59 -7.98
C GLY A 8 1.05 7.78 -7.56
N LEU A 9 1.21 6.47 -7.35
CA LEU A 9 0.14 5.60 -6.84
C LEU A 9 -0.27 6.00 -5.42
N GLY A 10 0.66 6.23 -4.51
CA GLY A 10 0.36 6.67 -3.14
C GLY A 10 -0.43 7.97 -3.09
N ASP A 11 -0.15 8.93 -3.97
CA ASP A 11 -0.87 10.22 -4.02
C ASP A 11 -2.30 10.09 -4.58
N VAL A 12 -2.53 9.19 -5.53
CA VAL A 12 -3.88 8.89 -6.04
C VAL A 12 -4.73 8.26 -4.95
N TYR A 13 -4.20 7.30 -4.20
CA TYR A 13 -4.93 6.64 -3.12
C TYR A 13 -5.23 7.56 -1.93
N LYS A 14 -4.30 8.46 -1.58
CA LYS A 14 -4.53 9.51 -0.56
C LYS A 14 -5.73 10.39 -0.91
N ARG A 15 -5.81 10.86 -2.17
CA ARG A 15 -6.88 11.73 -2.63
C ARG A 15 -8.24 11.03 -2.66
N GLN A 16 -8.26 9.77 -3.07
CA GLN A 16 -9.49 8.99 -3.20
C GLN A 16 -10.11 8.65 -1.84
N GLY A 17 -9.32 8.16 -0.88
CA GLY A 17 -9.78 7.88 0.48
C GLY A 17 -10.21 9.13 1.24
N THR A 18 -9.51 10.25 1.03
CA THR A 18 -9.83 11.54 1.66
C THR A 18 -11.14 12.13 1.12
N ALA A 19 -11.35 12.07 -0.20
CA ALA A 19 -12.56 12.59 -0.83
C ALA A 19 -13.81 11.79 -0.41
N SER A 20 -13.73 10.45 -0.44
CA SER A 20 -14.87 9.61 -0.06
C SER A 20 -15.30 9.82 1.39
N ALA A 21 -14.35 9.92 2.32
CA ALA A 21 -14.63 10.16 3.72
C ALA A 21 -15.18 11.59 4.01
N TYR A 22 -14.77 12.57 3.20
CA TYR A 22 -15.25 13.94 3.34
C TYR A 22 -16.72 14.09 2.89
N PHE A 23 -17.05 13.56 1.71
CA PHE A 23 -18.43 13.64 1.17
C PHE A 23 -19.40 12.74 1.91
N GLY A 24 -18.93 11.63 2.49
CA GLY A 24 -19.78 10.68 3.22
C GLY A 24 -20.82 9.98 2.35
N GLY A 25 -21.88 9.47 2.98
CA GLY A 25 -23.02 8.90 2.30
C GLY A 25 -22.72 7.65 1.49
N TRP A 26 -23.31 7.51 0.31
CA TRP A 26 -23.25 6.31 -0.52
C TRP A 26 -21.84 6.04 -1.10
N ILE A 27 -21.11 7.10 -1.41
CA ILE A 27 -19.74 7.01 -1.94
C ILE A 27 -18.81 6.40 -0.88
N ASP A 28 -18.91 6.87 0.36
CA ASP A 28 -18.12 6.35 1.47
C ASP A 28 -18.48 4.90 1.79
N LEU A 29 -19.78 4.55 1.72
CA LEU A 29 -20.25 3.19 1.91
C LEU A 29 -19.70 2.26 0.82
N ALA A 30 -19.80 2.65 -0.45
CA ALA A 30 -19.29 1.86 -1.58
C ALA A 30 -17.78 1.65 -1.47
N PHE A 31 -17.03 2.72 -1.14
CA PHE A 31 -15.58 2.65 -0.97
C PHE A 31 -15.19 1.73 0.20
N THR A 32 -15.91 1.82 1.32
CA THR A 32 -15.70 0.93 2.47
C THR A 32 -15.98 -0.53 2.10
N ARG A 33 -17.04 -0.81 1.31
CA ARG A 33 -17.33 -2.17 0.85
C ARG A 33 -16.21 -2.74 -0.02
N VAL A 34 -15.61 -1.93 -0.89
CA VAL A 34 -14.46 -2.36 -1.68
C VAL A 34 -13.28 -2.72 -0.76
N ILE A 35 -12.98 -1.87 0.22
CA ILE A 35 -11.94 -2.15 1.22
C ILE A 35 -12.23 -3.46 1.96
N ASP A 36 -13.46 -3.67 2.41
CA ASP A 36 -13.86 -4.87 3.14
C ASP A 36 -13.69 -6.15 2.31
N ILE A 37 -13.98 -6.10 1.00
CA ILE A 37 -13.75 -7.23 0.07
C ILE A 37 -12.27 -7.60 0.03
N PHE A 38 -11.36 -6.62 -0.09
CA PHE A 38 -9.93 -6.89 -0.08
C PHE A 38 -9.44 -7.43 1.27
N LEU A 39 -9.99 -6.94 2.38
CA LEU A 39 -9.65 -7.40 3.73
C LEU A 39 -10.21 -8.78 4.08
N ALA A 40 -11.18 -9.27 3.33
CA ALA A 40 -11.70 -10.64 3.51
C ALA A 40 -10.65 -11.70 3.16
N PHE A 41 -9.63 -11.33 2.36
CA PHE A 41 -8.53 -12.22 1.99
C PHE A 41 -7.25 -11.84 2.74
N PRO A 42 -6.49 -12.82 3.24
CA PRO A 42 -5.14 -12.55 3.74
C PRO A 42 -4.29 -11.93 2.63
N GLY A 43 -3.74 -10.71 2.87
CA GLY A 43 -3.10 -9.91 1.83
C GLY A 43 -1.99 -10.65 1.07
N ILE A 44 -1.13 -11.39 1.80
CA ILE A 44 -0.06 -12.15 1.16
C ILE A 44 -0.59 -13.27 0.24
N LEU A 45 -1.68 -13.94 0.61
CA LEU A 45 -2.27 -14.98 -0.23
C LEU A 45 -2.89 -14.40 -1.50
N LEU A 46 -3.53 -13.23 -1.40
CA LEU A 46 -4.04 -12.53 -2.56
C LEU A 46 -2.90 -12.07 -3.49
N ALA A 47 -1.78 -11.58 -2.94
CA ALA A 47 -0.61 -11.21 -3.71
C ALA A 47 0.00 -12.41 -4.44
N ILE A 48 0.11 -13.57 -3.77
CA ILE A 48 0.58 -14.84 -4.38
C ILE A 48 -0.34 -15.26 -5.52
N ALA A 49 -1.66 -15.23 -5.30
CA ALA A 49 -2.63 -15.61 -6.32
C ALA A 49 -2.55 -14.70 -7.56
N LEU A 50 -2.48 -13.37 -7.36
CA LEU A 50 -2.33 -12.41 -8.44
C LEU A 50 -1.02 -12.60 -9.20
N ALA A 51 0.11 -12.70 -8.50
CA ALA A 51 1.41 -12.94 -9.12
C ALA A 51 1.45 -14.27 -9.85
N GLY A 52 0.80 -15.32 -9.31
CA GLY A 52 0.68 -16.62 -9.96
C GLY A 52 -0.11 -16.60 -11.28
N ILE A 53 -1.19 -15.80 -11.34
CA ILE A 53 -2.01 -15.62 -12.57
C ILE A 53 -1.25 -14.79 -13.61
N MET A 54 -0.54 -13.73 -13.17
CA MET A 54 0.21 -12.83 -14.06
C MET A 54 1.51 -13.44 -14.57
N GLY A 55 2.00 -14.48 -13.89
CA GLY A 55 3.28 -15.13 -14.17
C GLY A 55 4.48 -14.47 -13.50
N PRO A 56 5.66 -15.13 -13.55
CA PRO A 56 6.87 -14.64 -12.92
C PRO A 56 7.36 -13.33 -13.55
N GLY A 57 7.84 -12.42 -12.71
CA GLY A 57 8.41 -11.15 -13.16
C GLY A 57 8.31 -10.04 -12.12
N SER A 58 9.30 -9.14 -12.09
CA SER A 58 9.35 -8.01 -11.16
C SER A 58 8.14 -7.08 -11.29
N ASP A 59 7.72 -6.77 -12.52
CA ASP A 59 6.59 -5.87 -12.76
C ASP A 59 5.28 -6.47 -12.26
N ASN A 60 5.10 -7.78 -12.44
CA ASN A 60 3.91 -8.51 -11.97
C ASN A 60 3.84 -8.51 -10.43
N VAL A 61 4.98 -8.68 -9.76
CA VAL A 61 5.08 -8.58 -8.30
C VAL A 61 4.73 -7.17 -7.81
N VAL A 62 5.25 -6.13 -8.47
CA VAL A 62 4.93 -4.74 -8.13
C VAL A 62 3.44 -4.47 -8.26
N ILE A 63 2.80 -4.96 -9.32
CA ILE A 63 1.35 -4.81 -9.52
C ILE A 63 0.59 -5.57 -8.42
N ALA A 64 0.94 -6.85 -8.17
CA ALA A 64 0.26 -7.67 -7.18
C ALA A 64 0.33 -7.05 -5.77
N LEU A 65 1.53 -6.62 -5.34
CA LEU A 65 1.72 -5.97 -4.05
C LEU A 65 1.03 -4.60 -3.98
N SER A 66 0.99 -3.84 -5.08
CA SER A 66 0.29 -2.56 -5.14
C SER A 66 -1.23 -2.73 -5.01
N VAL A 67 -1.80 -3.74 -5.70
CA VAL A 67 -3.24 -4.05 -5.63
C VAL A 67 -3.67 -4.47 -4.23
N VAL A 68 -2.79 -5.05 -3.43
CA VAL A 68 -3.09 -5.44 -2.04
C VAL A 68 -2.75 -4.31 -1.06
N GLY A 69 -1.61 -3.64 -1.25
CA GLY A 69 -1.05 -2.69 -0.31
C GLY A 69 -1.85 -1.40 -0.10
N TRP A 70 -2.63 -0.94 -1.11
CA TRP A 70 -3.38 0.32 -1.03
C TRP A 70 -4.45 0.36 0.07
N VAL A 71 -4.98 -0.80 0.45
CA VAL A 71 -6.10 -0.93 1.38
C VAL A 71 -5.78 -0.36 2.76
N GLY A 72 -4.58 -0.64 3.27
CA GLY A 72 -4.10 -0.09 4.55
C GLY A 72 -4.08 1.43 4.55
N TYR A 73 -3.50 2.02 3.49
CA TYR A 73 -3.46 3.49 3.32
C TYR A 73 -4.84 4.12 3.19
N ALA A 74 -5.73 3.50 2.41
CA ALA A 74 -7.08 3.98 2.20
C ALA A 74 -7.88 4.00 3.52
N ARG A 75 -7.78 2.94 4.32
CA ARG A 75 -8.42 2.84 5.62
C ARG A 75 -7.86 3.85 6.62
N LEU A 76 -6.53 3.99 6.68
CA LEU A 76 -5.90 4.98 7.54
C LEU A 76 -6.29 6.40 7.14
N ALA A 77 -6.21 6.74 5.86
CA ALA A 77 -6.61 8.06 5.36
C ALA A 77 -8.07 8.38 5.72
N ARG A 78 -8.98 7.41 5.52
CA ARG A 78 -10.40 7.55 5.88
C ARG A 78 -10.57 7.82 7.38
N ALA A 79 -9.93 7.03 8.26
CA ALA A 79 -10.02 7.20 9.70
C ALA A 79 -9.50 8.58 10.15
N GLN A 80 -8.39 9.03 9.58
CA GLN A 80 -7.82 10.34 9.87
C GLN A 80 -8.74 11.49 9.41
N VAL A 81 -9.33 11.37 8.21
CA VAL A 81 -10.27 12.40 7.72
C VAL A 81 -11.50 12.50 8.61
N LEU A 82 -12.08 11.38 9.03
CA LEU A 82 -13.23 11.35 9.94
C LEU A 82 -12.92 12.03 11.28
N SER A 83 -11.71 11.85 11.79
CA SER A 83 -11.26 12.49 13.03
C SER A 83 -10.99 14.01 12.85
N VAL A 84 -10.43 14.40 11.72
CA VAL A 84 -9.99 15.80 11.50
C VAL A 84 -11.12 16.70 11.01
N LYS A 85 -12.09 16.16 10.24
CA LYS A 85 -13.19 16.96 9.68
C LYS A 85 -14.07 17.63 10.75
N GLU A 86 -14.09 17.10 11.98
CA GLU A 86 -14.88 17.61 13.10
C GLU A 86 -14.13 18.63 13.96
N ARG A 87 -12.89 18.98 13.59
CA ARG A 87 -12.12 19.99 14.33
C ARG A 87 -12.62 21.41 14.05
N ASP A 88 -12.58 22.27 15.06
CA ASP A 88 -13.11 23.63 15.04
C ASP A 88 -12.65 24.47 13.84
N HIS A 89 -11.36 24.38 13.48
CA HIS A 89 -10.82 25.13 12.34
C HIS A 89 -11.37 24.67 10.99
N VAL A 90 -11.74 23.39 10.85
CA VAL A 90 -12.38 22.85 9.65
C VAL A 90 -13.85 23.29 9.61
N LEU A 91 -14.54 23.20 10.75
CA LEU A 91 -15.93 23.66 10.89
C LEU A 91 -16.03 25.18 10.64
N ALA A 92 -15.09 25.97 11.14
CA ALA A 92 -15.02 27.40 10.86
C ALA A 92 -14.81 27.68 9.35
N ALA A 93 -13.95 26.92 8.69
CA ALA A 93 -13.75 27.06 7.23
C ALA A 93 -15.02 26.72 6.44
N ILE A 94 -15.77 25.69 6.85
CA ILE A 94 -17.07 25.34 6.27
C ILE A 94 -18.07 26.48 6.48
N ALA A 95 -18.16 27.02 7.70
CA ALA A 95 -19.07 28.12 8.03
C ALA A 95 -18.77 29.39 7.23
N MET A 96 -17.49 29.62 6.89
CA MET A 96 -17.08 30.73 6.00
C MET A 96 -17.32 30.47 4.51
N GLY A 97 -17.92 29.34 4.13
CA GLY A 97 -18.24 29.02 2.74
C GLY A 97 -17.04 28.59 1.89
N VAL A 98 -15.94 28.13 2.50
CA VAL A 98 -14.79 27.62 1.76
C VAL A 98 -15.17 26.37 0.99
N SER A 99 -14.79 26.31 -0.29
CA SER A 99 -15.13 25.17 -1.15
C SER A 99 -14.57 23.84 -0.63
N PRO A 100 -15.30 22.70 -0.80
CA PRO A 100 -14.88 21.38 -0.32
C PRO A 100 -13.46 20.98 -0.78
N VAL A 101 -13.13 21.25 -2.03
CA VAL A 101 -11.81 20.95 -2.60
C VAL A 101 -10.70 21.70 -1.86
N ARG A 102 -10.94 22.99 -1.53
CA ARG A 102 -9.97 23.81 -0.80
C ARG A 102 -9.83 23.31 0.65
N ILE A 103 -10.92 22.88 1.29
CA ILE A 103 -10.90 22.29 2.63
C ILE A 103 -10.04 21.03 2.62
N ILE A 104 -10.27 20.11 1.66
CA ILE A 104 -9.49 18.88 1.54
C ILE A 104 -8.01 19.19 1.34
N MET A 105 -7.67 20.05 0.37
CA MET A 105 -6.28 20.30 -0.02
C MET A 105 -5.49 21.12 1.00
N ARG A 106 -6.13 22.08 1.68
CA ARG A 106 -5.44 23.06 2.53
C ARG A 106 -5.60 22.81 4.02
N HIS A 107 -6.65 22.10 4.43
CA HIS A 107 -6.93 21.85 5.84
C HIS A 107 -6.79 20.37 6.20
N LEU A 108 -7.34 19.44 5.41
CA LEU A 108 -7.32 18.02 5.74
C LEU A 108 -5.99 17.34 5.35
N LEU A 109 -5.56 17.45 4.09
CA LEU A 109 -4.36 16.77 3.60
C LEU A 109 -3.09 17.09 4.40
N PRO A 110 -2.79 18.35 4.77
CA PRO A 110 -1.61 18.63 5.58
C PRO A 110 -1.65 17.94 6.95
N LEU A 111 -2.82 17.88 7.59
CA LEU A 111 -2.97 17.30 8.92
C LEU A 111 -2.88 15.78 8.92
N ILE A 112 -3.39 15.12 7.87
CA ILE A 112 -3.32 13.66 7.75
C ILE A 112 -2.02 13.17 7.11
N SER A 113 -1.17 14.06 6.61
CA SER A 113 0.06 13.68 5.92
C SER A 113 1.05 12.98 6.84
N ALA A 114 1.20 13.45 8.10
CA ALA A 114 2.15 12.86 9.04
C ALA A 114 1.89 11.37 9.31
N PRO A 115 0.69 10.93 9.75
CA PRO A 115 0.41 9.51 9.93
C PRO A 115 0.52 8.71 8.63
N LEU A 116 0.21 9.30 7.47
CA LEU A 116 0.35 8.63 6.19
C LEU A 116 1.81 8.46 5.76
N ILE A 117 2.69 9.39 6.10
CA ILE A 117 4.14 9.26 5.85
C ILE A 117 4.72 8.15 6.73
N VAL A 118 4.30 8.08 8.00
CA VAL A 118 4.72 6.99 8.90
C VAL A 118 4.28 5.63 8.35
N GLU A 119 3.02 5.50 7.96
CA GLU A 119 2.50 4.27 7.32
C GLU A 119 3.27 3.93 6.04
N ALA A 120 3.61 4.94 5.22
CA ALA A 120 4.40 4.74 4.01
C ALA A 120 5.80 4.18 4.33
N SER A 121 6.42 4.63 5.40
CA SER A 121 7.74 4.14 5.82
C SER A 121 7.70 2.66 6.22
N PHE A 122 6.69 2.25 6.99
CA PHE A 122 6.46 0.83 7.31
C PHE A 122 6.03 0.03 6.07
N GLY A 123 5.24 0.62 5.20
CA GLY A 123 4.80 0.00 3.97
C GLY A 123 5.95 -0.35 3.03
N ILE A 124 6.98 0.49 2.94
CA ILE A 124 8.20 0.19 2.15
C ILE A 124 8.87 -1.09 2.65
N ALA A 125 9.06 -1.21 3.98
CA ALA A 125 9.62 -2.42 4.57
C ALA A 125 8.74 -3.65 4.27
N GLY A 126 7.42 -3.51 4.40
CA GLY A 126 6.46 -4.56 4.08
C GLY A 126 6.51 -5.03 2.63
N VAL A 127 6.68 -4.09 1.68
CA VAL A 127 6.81 -4.40 0.24
C VAL A 127 8.11 -5.14 -0.05
N VAL A 128 9.22 -4.74 0.57
CA VAL A 128 10.52 -5.44 0.42
C VAL A 128 10.43 -6.89 0.91
N ILE A 129 9.82 -7.10 2.08
CA ILE A 129 9.60 -8.45 2.62
C ILE A 129 8.63 -9.25 1.72
N GLY A 130 7.57 -8.63 1.24
CA GLY A 130 6.60 -9.23 0.33
C GLY A 130 7.23 -9.65 -1.00
N GLU A 131 8.06 -8.79 -1.59
CA GLU A 131 8.84 -9.11 -2.80
C GLU A 131 9.77 -10.30 -2.57
N ALA A 132 10.54 -10.27 -1.48
CA ALA A 132 11.43 -11.38 -1.14
C ALA A 132 10.66 -12.70 -0.97
N GLY A 133 9.47 -12.66 -0.33
CA GLY A 133 8.60 -13.83 -0.21
C GLY A 133 8.11 -14.37 -1.55
N LEU A 134 7.64 -13.49 -2.45
CA LEU A 134 7.18 -13.88 -3.80
C LEU A 134 8.33 -14.38 -4.67
N SER A 135 9.50 -13.77 -4.58
CA SER A 135 10.71 -14.21 -5.28
C SER A 135 11.22 -15.56 -4.75
N PHE A 136 11.12 -15.80 -3.44
CA PHE A 136 11.41 -17.10 -2.85
C PHE A 136 10.50 -18.20 -3.43
N LEU A 137 9.22 -17.91 -3.64
CA LEU A 137 8.25 -18.82 -4.26
C LEU A 137 8.46 -18.97 -5.78
N GLY A 138 9.38 -18.20 -6.38
CA GLY A 138 9.64 -18.25 -7.82
C GLY A 138 8.73 -17.38 -8.68
N LEU A 139 7.86 -16.58 -8.06
CA LEU A 139 6.94 -15.68 -8.76
C LEU A 139 7.52 -14.29 -9.00
N GLY A 140 8.63 -13.94 -8.30
CA GLY A 140 9.26 -12.63 -8.36
C GLY A 140 10.30 -12.49 -9.46
N VAL A 141 11.40 -11.85 -9.09
CA VAL A 141 12.53 -11.55 -9.98
C VAL A 141 13.14 -12.83 -10.54
N GLN A 142 13.36 -12.85 -11.86
CA GLN A 142 13.93 -13.99 -12.56
C GLN A 142 15.41 -13.75 -12.92
N PRO A 143 16.24 -14.81 -13.01
CA PRO A 143 17.61 -14.70 -13.50
C PRO A 143 17.66 -13.98 -14.86
N PRO A 144 18.72 -13.18 -15.13
CA PRO A 144 19.95 -13.01 -14.35
C PRO A 144 19.85 -12.01 -13.17
N SER A 145 18.71 -11.38 -12.97
CA SER A 145 18.54 -10.40 -11.87
C SER A 145 18.47 -11.13 -10.53
N ALA A 146 19.17 -10.59 -9.53
CA ALA A 146 19.18 -11.12 -8.17
C ALA A 146 18.14 -10.41 -7.30
N SER A 147 17.48 -11.16 -6.41
CA SER A 147 16.70 -10.64 -5.29
C SER A 147 17.01 -11.41 -4.01
N TRP A 148 16.75 -10.83 -2.87
CA TRP A 148 16.97 -11.52 -1.59
C TRP A 148 16.20 -12.84 -1.53
N GLY A 149 14.95 -12.86 -2.00
CA GLY A 149 14.13 -14.07 -2.01
C GLY A 149 14.68 -15.16 -2.93
N SER A 150 15.16 -14.83 -4.12
CA SER A 150 15.77 -15.79 -5.04
C SER A 150 17.10 -16.35 -4.47
N MET A 151 17.91 -15.49 -3.83
CA MET A 151 19.17 -15.92 -3.17
C MET A 151 18.90 -16.89 -2.02
N ILE A 152 17.91 -16.58 -1.17
CA ILE A 152 17.50 -17.49 -0.08
C ILE A 152 17.01 -18.82 -0.66
N ARG A 153 16.14 -18.79 -1.69
CA ARG A 153 15.64 -20.00 -2.35
C ARG A 153 16.77 -20.88 -2.87
N ASP A 154 17.72 -20.31 -3.56
CA ASP A 154 18.85 -21.06 -4.10
C ASP A 154 19.78 -21.55 -2.97
N GLY A 155 19.98 -20.76 -1.92
CA GLY A 155 20.73 -21.13 -0.72
C GLY A 155 20.13 -22.30 0.07
N THR A 156 18.79 -22.47 0.06
CA THR A 156 18.14 -23.59 0.78
C THR A 156 18.60 -24.95 0.30
N ARG A 157 19.01 -25.10 -0.95
CA ARG A 157 19.58 -26.35 -1.48
C ARG A 157 20.89 -26.76 -0.81
N TYR A 158 21.62 -25.80 -0.27
CA TYR A 158 22.91 -25.96 0.37
C TYR A 158 22.87 -25.76 1.88
N MET A 159 21.67 -25.66 2.47
CA MET A 159 21.46 -25.27 3.87
C MET A 159 22.22 -26.16 4.87
N LEU A 160 22.35 -27.46 4.58
CA LEU A 160 23.04 -28.42 5.45
C LEU A 160 24.56 -28.34 5.35
N VAL A 161 25.11 -27.83 4.24
CA VAL A 161 26.57 -27.76 3.96
C VAL A 161 27.09 -26.34 4.10
N ALA A 162 26.29 -25.35 3.70
CA ALA A 162 26.65 -23.93 3.66
C ALA A 162 25.50 -23.05 4.18
N PRO A 163 25.16 -23.10 5.49
CA PRO A 163 24.01 -22.37 6.04
C PRO A 163 24.10 -20.85 5.87
N HIS A 164 25.31 -20.30 5.74
CA HIS A 164 25.53 -18.88 5.51
C HIS A 164 24.90 -18.36 4.21
N MET A 165 24.65 -19.20 3.20
CA MET A 165 23.97 -18.81 1.95
C MET A 165 22.49 -18.50 2.14
N VAL A 166 21.89 -18.90 3.25
CA VAL A 166 20.51 -18.59 3.61
C VAL A 166 20.43 -17.42 4.59
N ILE A 167 21.46 -17.27 5.44
CA ILE A 167 21.45 -16.28 6.54
C ILE A 167 22.01 -14.92 6.08
N ALA A 168 22.91 -14.91 5.11
CA ALA A 168 23.59 -13.69 4.66
C ALA A 168 22.73 -12.74 3.81
N PRO A 169 21.80 -13.21 2.95
CA PRO A 169 20.90 -12.31 2.24
C PRO A 169 19.90 -11.67 3.16
#